data_98e68a6af7dd39838ebe815eaf2e09d2
#
_entry.id   98e68a6af7dd39838ebe815eaf2e09d2
#
_cell.length_a   1.000
_cell.length_b   1.000
_cell.length_c   1.000
_cell.angle_alpha   90.00
_cell.angle_beta   90.00
_cell.angle_gamma   90.00
#
_symmetry.space_group_name_H-M   'P 1'
#
loop_
_entity.id
_entity.type
_entity.pdbx_description
1 polymer ?
#
loop_
_entity_poly.entity_id
_entity_poly.type
_entity_poly.pdbx_seq_one_letter_code
_entity_poly.pdbx_strand_id
1 'polypeptide(L)'
;MSALQFPGLSALLRVSMITITGCALAAAESAAPQTAVTQAASRSAAFWRASAIDDVEAAYRMLREDHPGAAPEVGDGQFQKTLEEAHTLAASAALQVDSFAGYAATLARFANAFGDKHVRSRPLLEAAKPDWAGLIVSRRGTHWIVADAEQGSPAGTLLNAQLISCDGRTPDDWGAQILGHYRVDWSVDAQRIQAAPWLLISEGNPFVPRPNSCVFAQTGLANRRLALDWRPVSRSILAARMDKVSLFGAAGFGVRKVGTGYWIAVQELTDNAVPVAAAVKAQAAELREAPFVVLDLRGDGGGSSMFGDEIAAAILGDSYVRAVVGDSLPDCGGEVIRVSDNNLRQLQMYHDVIGPKRGPEFTKTFGDLLNRAKAARAAGRGFTGPLSCPRKAKPPRPAPSYRGKLFLLTDGVCFSSCLDVVSNWRDLGAIQLGQTTDADTHYTEVRDDPMPSGLSTFSTMMGIDIDSPAREGPFVPSELYEGDIRDTPALEAWVLRVAAKRAANP
;
A
#
# COMPACT_ATOMS: atom_id res chain seq x y z
N MET A 1 24.99 35.17 31.48
CA MET A 1 25.61 35.40 30.17
C MET A 1 26.50 34.19 29.89
N SER A 2 26.08 33.31 29.06
CA SER A 2 26.85 32.38 28.22
C SER A 2 25.85 31.43 27.57
N ALA A 3 25.62 31.65 26.29
CA ALA A 3 24.80 30.79 25.45
C ALA A 3 25.57 29.50 25.19
N LEU A 4 24.99 28.37 25.58
CA LEU A 4 25.42 27.04 25.13
C LEU A 4 24.67 26.72 23.84
N GLN A 5 25.40 26.83 22.73
CA GLN A 5 24.99 26.26 21.44
C GLN A 5 25.02 24.73 21.53
N PHE A 6 23.90 24.09 21.29
CA PHE A 6 23.82 22.66 21.09
C PHE A 6 24.11 22.34 19.62
N PRO A 7 24.94 21.34 19.30
CA PRO A 7 25.17 20.90 17.92
C PRO A 7 23.96 20.11 17.42
N GLY A 8 23.61 20.37 16.14
CA GLY A 8 22.45 19.84 15.47
C GLY A 8 22.39 18.31 15.42
N LEU A 9 21.18 17.81 15.67
CA LEU A 9 20.77 16.44 15.41
C LEU A 9 20.64 16.26 13.88
N SER A 10 21.50 15.46 13.30
CA SER A 10 21.25 14.88 11.98
C SER A 10 20.35 13.66 12.16
N ALA A 11 19.04 13.90 12.21
CA ALA A 11 18.05 12.84 12.03
C ALA A 11 18.02 12.51 10.53
N LEU A 12 18.51 11.35 10.16
CA LEU A 12 18.27 10.77 8.83
C LEU A 12 16.78 10.41 8.75
N LEU A 13 16.02 11.29 8.10
CA LEU A 13 14.60 11.11 7.83
C LEU A 13 14.42 10.03 6.79
N ARG A 14 13.77 8.95 7.17
CA ARG A 14 13.14 8.04 6.21
C ARG A 14 11.84 8.69 5.74
N VAL A 15 11.89 9.36 4.60
CA VAL A 15 10.72 9.93 3.96
C VAL A 15 10.19 8.92 2.97
N SER A 16 9.34 8.01 3.43
CA SER A 16 8.52 7.23 2.51
C SER A 16 7.45 8.12 1.89
N MET A 17 7.28 7.95 0.61
CA MET A 17 6.51 8.82 -0.25
C MET A 17 5.07 9.01 0.14
N ILE A 18 4.67 10.23 0.26
CA ILE A 18 3.27 10.64 0.17
C ILE A 18 2.88 10.55 -1.31
N THR A 19 1.93 9.69 -1.61
CA THR A 19 1.21 9.76 -2.88
C THR A 19 0.70 11.19 -3.08
N ILE A 20 1.26 11.89 -4.06
CA ILE A 20 0.72 13.18 -4.49
C ILE A 20 -0.63 12.91 -5.14
N THR A 21 -1.67 12.84 -4.31
CA THR A 21 -3.04 13.03 -4.79
C THR A 21 -3.11 14.51 -5.19
N GLY A 22 -3.34 14.77 -6.46
CA GLY A 22 -3.20 16.05 -7.10
C GLY A 22 -3.66 17.23 -6.28
N CYS A 23 -2.82 18.25 -6.20
CA CYS A 23 -3.25 19.61 -5.90
C CYS A 23 -4.29 20.00 -6.95
N ALA A 24 -5.55 19.97 -6.57
CA ALA A 24 -6.62 20.60 -7.31
C ALA A 24 -6.31 22.09 -7.36
N LEU A 25 -5.97 22.60 -8.55
CA LEU A 25 -6.21 23.97 -8.91
C LEU A 25 -7.72 24.16 -8.87
N ALA A 26 -8.22 24.79 -7.81
CA ALA A 26 -9.58 25.30 -7.78
C ALA A 26 -9.70 26.41 -8.81
N ALA A 27 -10.52 26.20 -9.80
CA ALA A 27 -11.35 27.07 -10.61
C ALA A 27 -11.37 26.62 -12.07
N ALA A 28 -12.25 25.70 -12.38
CA ALA A 28 -13.10 25.67 -13.59
C ALA A 28 -14.06 24.50 -13.47
N GLU A 29 -15.19 24.72 -12.82
CA GLU A 29 -16.35 23.87 -12.99
C GLU A 29 -16.84 23.96 -14.42
N SER A 30 -17.12 22.80 -14.96
CA SER A 30 -18.02 22.42 -16.02
C SER A 30 -17.38 21.86 -17.29
N ALA A 31 -17.84 20.65 -17.66
CA ALA A 31 -17.76 19.99 -18.96
C ALA A 31 -16.62 18.97 -19.22
N ALA A 32 -15.82 18.56 -18.25
CA ALA A 32 -14.70 17.63 -18.51
C ALA A 32 -15.01 16.11 -18.58
N PRO A 33 -15.99 15.51 -17.90
CA PRO A 33 -16.12 14.04 -17.88
C PRO A 33 -16.64 13.41 -19.19
N GLN A 34 -17.55 14.09 -19.90
CA GLN A 34 -18.16 13.53 -21.12
C GLN A 34 -17.23 13.56 -22.34
N THR A 35 -16.29 14.48 -22.41
CA THR A 35 -15.36 14.60 -23.54
C THR A 35 -14.27 13.53 -23.52
N ALA A 36 -13.79 13.09 -22.37
CA ALA A 36 -12.72 12.08 -22.27
C ALA A 36 -13.19 10.68 -22.67
N VAL A 37 -14.39 10.26 -22.22
CA VAL A 37 -14.97 8.96 -22.60
C VAL A 37 -15.32 8.92 -24.09
N THR A 38 -15.81 10.04 -24.64
CA THR A 38 -16.13 10.15 -26.08
C THR A 38 -14.87 10.12 -26.94
N GLN A 39 -13.76 10.69 -26.48
CA GLN A 39 -12.47 10.64 -27.17
C GLN A 39 -11.85 9.24 -27.18
N ALA A 40 -12.00 8.44 -26.12
CA ALA A 40 -11.52 7.06 -26.10
C ALA A 40 -12.28 6.17 -27.11
N ALA A 41 -13.60 6.33 -27.20
CA ALA A 41 -14.45 5.54 -28.08
C ALA A 41 -14.22 5.81 -29.58
N SER A 42 -13.59 6.93 -29.95
CA SER A 42 -13.37 7.31 -31.37
C SER A 42 -12.01 6.87 -31.94
N ARG A 43 -11.12 6.30 -31.13
CA ARG A 43 -9.77 5.92 -31.56
C ARG A 43 -9.78 4.52 -32.21
N SER A 44 -8.94 4.33 -33.25
CA SER A 44 -8.87 3.07 -33.99
C SER A 44 -8.14 1.96 -33.18
N ALA A 45 -8.40 0.70 -33.52
CA ALA A 45 -7.66 -0.44 -32.98
C ALA A 45 -6.13 -0.30 -33.21
N ALA A 46 -5.74 0.24 -34.37
CA ALA A 46 -4.33 0.47 -34.68
C ALA A 46 -3.69 1.49 -33.72
N PHE A 47 -4.42 2.55 -33.33
CA PHE A 47 -3.96 3.52 -32.33
C PHE A 47 -3.73 2.86 -30.98
N TRP A 48 -4.70 2.06 -30.49
CA TRP A 48 -4.58 1.40 -29.19
C TRP A 48 -3.42 0.41 -29.16
N ARG A 49 -3.22 -0.33 -30.25
CA ARG A 49 -2.12 -1.27 -30.39
C ARG A 49 -0.76 -0.56 -30.38
N ALA A 50 -0.59 0.48 -31.16
CA ALA A 50 0.65 1.27 -31.19
C ALA A 50 0.96 1.84 -29.80
N SER A 51 -0.04 2.45 -29.15
CA SER A 51 0.12 2.99 -27.80
C SER A 51 0.52 1.93 -26.78
N ALA A 52 -0.07 0.72 -26.86
CA ALA A 52 0.27 -0.37 -25.96
C ALA A 52 1.71 -0.87 -26.18
N ILE A 53 2.16 -0.99 -27.41
CA ILE A 53 3.54 -1.36 -27.76
C ILE A 53 4.53 -0.34 -27.20
N ASP A 54 4.32 0.94 -27.50
CA ASP A 54 5.22 2.02 -27.11
C ASP A 54 5.33 2.15 -25.58
N ASP A 55 4.20 2.04 -24.87
CA ASP A 55 4.15 2.21 -23.43
C ASP A 55 4.66 0.97 -22.67
N VAL A 56 4.47 -0.24 -23.18
CA VAL A 56 5.09 -1.46 -22.61
C VAL A 56 6.60 -1.39 -22.72
N GLU A 57 7.14 -0.98 -23.88
CA GLU A 57 8.58 -0.80 -24.06
C GLU A 57 9.14 0.32 -23.17
N ALA A 58 8.40 1.39 -22.96
CA ALA A 58 8.81 2.48 -22.07
C ALA A 58 8.81 2.02 -20.61
N ALA A 59 7.78 1.31 -20.16
CA ALA A 59 7.67 0.77 -18.80
C ALA A 59 8.78 -0.27 -18.52
N TYR A 60 9.05 -1.16 -19.48
CA TYR A 60 10.16 -2.11 -19.38
C TYR A 60 11.51 -1.40 -19.25
N ARG A 61 11.80 -0.41 -20.09
CA ARG A 61 13.04 0.37 -20.00
C ARG A 61 13.15 1.11 -18.68
N MET A 62 12.05 1.70 -18.20
CA MET A 62 12.01 2.37 -16.90
C MET A 62 12.40 1.42 -15.77
N LEU A 63 11.81 0.23 -15.70
CA LEU A 63 12.16 -0.74 -14.67
C LEU A 63 13.60 -1.22 -14.84
N ARG A 64 14.03 -1.54 -16.07
CA ARG A 64 15.39 -2.02 -16.34
C ARG A 64 16.48 -1.01 -15.97
N GLU A 65 16.24 0.27 -16.22
CA GLU A 65 17.24 1.34 -16.04
C GLU A 65 17.17 1.99 -14.66
N ASP A 66 16.00 2.07 -14.06
CA ASP A 66 15.75 2.91 -12.88
C ASP A 66 15.43 2.12 -11.61
N HIS A 67 14.80 0.93 -11.72
CA HIS A 67 14.42 0.13 -10.56
C HIS A 67 15.62 -0.62 -9.96
N PRO A 68 15.88 -0.54 -8.63
CA PRO A 68 17.05 -1.18 -8.02
C PRO A 68 17.14 -2.69 -8.30
N GLY A 69 16.04 -3.43 -8.23
CA GLY A 69 15.99 -4.87 -8.44
C GLY A 69 16.47 -5.34 -9.82
N ALA A 70 16.42 -4.47 -10.83
CA ALA A 70 16.95 -4.78 -12.15
C ALA A 70 18.50 -4.66 -12.25
N ALA A 71 19.13 -4.04 -11.24
CA ALA A 71 20.60 -3.88 -11.24
C ALA A 71 21.28 -5.20 -10.80
N PRO A 72 22.24 -5.73 -11.57
CA PRO A 72 22.95 -6.97 -11.22
C PRO A 72 23.63 -6.92 -9.85
N GLU A 73 24.07 -5.74 -9.43
CA GLU A 73 24.77 -5.52 -8.16
C GLU A 73 23.90 -5.78 -6.94
N VAL A 74 22.58 -5.65 -7.08
CA VAL A 74 21.60 -5.96 -6.00
C VAL A 74 21.46 -7.47 -5.79
N GLY A 75 21.66 -8.26 -6.87
CA GLY A 75 21.58 -9.71 -6.80
C GLY A 75 20.15 -10.28 -6.74
N ASP A 76 19.13 -9.47 -7.04
CA ASP A 76 17.73 -9.93 -7.11
C ASP A 76 17.47 -10.64 -8.46
N GLY A 77 17.94 -11.89 -8.55
CA GLY A 77 17.73 -12.72 -9.74
C GLY A 77 16.24 -13.02 -10.03
N GLN A 78 15.39 -13.00 -9.00
CA GLN A 78 13.95 -13.20 -9.21
C GLN A 78 13.31 -11.99 -9.89
N PHE A 79 13.63 -10.76 -9.45
CA PHE A 79 13.15 -9.55 -10.10
C PHE A 79 13.60 -9.49 -11.56
N GLN A 80 14.91 -9.76 -11.82
CA GLN A 80 15.47 -9.75 -13.17
C GLN A 80 14.77 -10.75 -14.10
N LYS A 81 14.54 -11.97 -13.61
CA LYS A 81 13.79 -12.98 -14.36
C LYS A 81 12.35 -12.56 -14.63
N THR A 82 11.67 -12.05 -13.61
CA THR A 82 10.28 -11.55 -13.73
C THR A 82 10.20 -10.41 -14.74
N LEU A 83 11.18 -9.50 -14.77
CA LEU A 83 11.21 -8.38 -15.71
C LEU A 83 11.19 -8.87 -17.17
N GLU A 84 12.04 -9.84 -17.51
CA GLU A 84 12.10 -10.38 -18.87
C GLU A 84 10.85 -11.20 -19.25
N GLU A 85 10.35 -12.03 -18.33
CA GLU A 85 9.15 -12.84 -18.54
C GLU A 85 7.90 -11.96 -18.69
N ALA A 86 7.72 -10.97 -17.79
CA ALA A 86 6.59 -10.04 -17.84
C ALA A 86 6.63 -9.17 -19.10
N HIS A 87 7.82 -8.70 -19.52
CA HIS A 87 7.99 -7.96 -20.78
C HIS A 87 7.57 -8.82 -21.99
N THR A 88 8.05 -10.04 -22.08
CA THR A 88 7.68 -10.95 -23.18
C THR A 88 6.16 -11.16 -23.27
N LEU A 89 5.50 -11.38 -22.13
CA LEU A 89 4.05 -11.55 -22.06
C LEU A 89 3.30 -10.25 -22.42
N ALA A 90 3.75 -9.10 -21.92
CA ALA A 90 3.12 -7.81 -22.20
C ALA A 90 3.29 -7.38 -23.65
N ALA A 91 4.48 -7.58 -24.24
CA ALA A 91 4.74 -7.30 -25.66
C ALA A 91 3.84 -8.18 -26.57
N SER A 92 3.68 -9.46 -26.24
CA SER A 92 2.76 -10.35 -26.98
C SER A 92 1.31 -9.89 -26.85
N ALA A 93 0.86 -9.49 -25.65
CA ALA A 93 -0.49 -8.98 -25.43
C ALA A 93 -0.73 -7.66 -26.16
N ALA A 94 0.26 -6.75 -26.18
CA ALA A 94 0.18 -5.45 -26.84
C ALA A 94 -0.16 -5.57 -28.34
N LEU A 95 0.32 -6.61 -29.01
CA LEU A 95 0.00 -6.90 -30.42
C LEU A 95 -1.49 -7.22 -30.67
N GLN A 96 -2.21 -7.62 -29.63
CA GLN A 96 -3.63 -8.00 -29.68
C GLN A 96 -4.56 -6.89 -29.19
N VAL A 97 -4.01 -5.77 -28.72
CA VAL A 97 -4.79 -4.64 -28.20
C VAL A 97 -5.55 -3.93 -29.32
N ASP A 98 -6.84 -3.73 -29.10
CA ASP A 98 -7.77 -3.05 -30.01
C ASP A 98 -8.63 -1.99 -29.33
N SER A 99 -8.51 -1.84 -28.01
CA SER A 99 -9.36 -1.00 -27.17
C SER A 99 -8.59 -0.44 -25.97
N PHE A 100 -9.16 0.60 -25.36
CA PHE A 100 -8.63 1.16 -24.11
C PHE A 100 -8.55 0.13 -22.98
N ALA A 101 -9.56 -0.75 -22.87
CA ALA A 101 -9.57 -1.78 -21.83
C ALA A 101 -8.44 -2.80 -22.02
N GLY A 102 -8.15 -3.18 -23.28
CA GLY A 102 -7.02 -4.03 -23.62
C GLY A 102 -5.67 -3.36 -23.32
N TYR A 103 -5.53 -2.06 -23.68
CA TYR A 103 -4.35 -1.26 -23.34
C TYR A 103 -4.11 -1.20 -21.82
N ALA A 104 -5.14 -0.81 -21.05
CA ALA A 104 -5.03 -0.71 -19.60
C ALA A 104 -4.71 -2.06 -18.93
N ALA A 105 -5.34 -3.15 -19.40
CA ALA A 105 -5.09 -4.49 -18.90
C ALA A 105 -3.67 -4.98 -19.20
N THR A 106 -3.12 -4.66 -20.38
CA THR A 106 -1.74 -5.04 -20.73
C THR A 106 -0.72 -4.43 -19.79
N LEU A 107 -0.81 -3.12 -19.54
CA LEU A 107 0.09 -2.42 -18.61
C LEU A 107 -0.14 -2.85 -17.15
N ALA A 108 -1.40 -3.05 -16.74
CA ALA A 108 -1.71 -3.52 -15.40
C ALA A 108 -1.12 -4.90 -15.13
N ARG A 109 -1.19 -5.83 -16.11
CA ARG A 109 -0.58 -7.15 -16.00
C ARG A 109 0.94 -7.10 -15.90
N PHE A 110 1.57 -6.24 -16.71
CA PHE A 110 3.02 -6.02 -16.66
C PHE A 110 3.45 -5.54 -15.29
N ALA A 111 2.78 -4.50 -14.77
CA ALA A 111 3.10 -3.93 -13.46
C ALA A 111 2.86 -4.92 -12.30
N ASN A 112 1.72 -5.64 -12.33
CA ASN A 112 1.36 -6.55 -11.24
C ASN A 112 2.25 -7.80 -11.14
N ALA A 113 3.03 -8.10 -12.18
CA ALA A 113 3.94 -9.25 -12.18
C ALA A 113 5.04 -9.18 -11.11
N PHE A 114 5.36 -7.98 -10.62
CA PHE A 114 6.45 -7.77 -9.65
C PHE A 114 6.02 -7.99 -8.20
N GLY A 115 4.73 -8.19 -7.93
CA GLY A 115 4.21 -8.37 -6.56
C GLY A 115 4.36 -7.12 -5.67
N ASP A 116 4.78 -6.01 -6.23
CA ASP A 116 4.95 -4.72 -5.56
C ASP A 116 3.83 -3.77 -5.97
N LYS A 117 2.98 -3.35 -5.02
CA LYS A 117 1.87 -2.42 -5.29
C LYS A 117 2.33 -1.01 -5.65
N HIS A 118 3.59 -0.68 -5.43
CA HIS A 118 4.19 0.57 -5.87
C HIS A 118 4.54 0.54 -7.37
N VAL A 119 4.84 -0.63 -7.93
CA VAL A 119 5.00 -0.81 -9.39
C VAL A 119 3.61 -0.96 -10.01
N ARG A 120 3.10 0.10 -10.60
CA ARG A 120 1.72 0.13 -11.10
C ARG A 120 1.56 1.01 -12.34
N SER A 121 0.57 0.68 -13.16
CA SER A 121 0.06 1.55 -14.22
C SER A 121 -1.22 2.23 -13.76
N ARG A 122 -1.32 3.54 -14.00
CA ARG A 122 -2.52 4.32 -13.71
C ARG A 122 -3.03 4.95 -14.99
N PRO A 123 -4.15 4.45 -15.55
CA PRO A 123 -4.79 5.08 -16.71
C PRO A 123 -5.26 6.50 -16.40
N LEU A 124 -5.05 7.42 -17.34
CA LEU A 124 -5.47 8.82 -17.25
C LEU A 124 -6.82 9.08 -17.93
N LEU A 125 -7.29 8.14 -18.75
CA LEU A 125 -8.62 8.18 -19.33
C LEU A 125 -9.62 7.44 -18.44
N GLU A 126 -10.83 7.95 -18.41
CA GLU A 126 -11.92 7.25 -17.74
C GLU A 126 -12.32 6.01 -18.55
N ALA A 127 -12.24 4.83 -17.94
CA ALA A 127 -12.72 3.61 -18.55
C ALA A 127 -14.26 3.61 -18.68
N ALA A 128 -14.79 2.84 -19.63
CA ALA A 128 -16.22 2.57 -19.73
C ALA A 128 -16.81 2.12 -18.39
N LYS A 129 -18.14 2.26 -18.26
CA LYS A 129 -18.82 1.74 -17.07
C LYS A 129 -18.49 0.26 -16.91
N PRO A 130 -18.13 -0.21 -15.72
CA PRO A 130 -17.95 -1.63 -15.48
C PRO A 130 -19.28 -2.36 -15.61
N ASP A 131 -19.21 -3.64 -15.98
CA ASP A 131 -20.33 -4.55 -15.89
C ASP A 131 -20.23 -5.34 -14.59
N TRP A 132 -21.36 -5.64 -13.97
CA TRP A 132 -21.44 -6.49 -12.79
C TRP A 132 -22.55 -7.55 -12.93
N ALA A 133 -22.43 -8.61 -12.17
CA ALA A 133 -23.38 -9.72 -12.19
C ALA A 133 -24.53 -9.56 -11.16
N GLY A 134 -24.75 -8.35 -10.63
CA GLY A 134 -25.74 -8.11 -9.58
C GLY A 134 -25.31 -8.58 -8.18
N LEU A 135 -24.06 -9.02 -8.01
CA LEU A 135 -23.50 -9.57 -6.79
C LEU A 135 -22.16 -8.95 -6.48
N ILE A 136 -21.88 -8.73 -5.19
CA ILE A 136 -20.52 -8.47 -4.68
C ILE A 136 -20.20 -9.55 -3.66
N VAL A 137 -19.03 -10.17 -3.81
CA VAL A 137 -18.56 -11.19 -2.89
C VAL A 137 -17.46 -10.62 -1.99
N SER A 138 -17.32 -11.13 -0.79
CA SER A 138 -16.17 -10.92 0.09
C SER A 138 -15.58 -12.26 0.50
N ARG A 139 -14.28 -12.25 0.76
CA ARG A 139 -13.55 -13.42 1.24
C ARG A 139 -13.40 -13.33 2.77
N ARG A 140 -13.98 -14.29 3.50
CA ARG A 140 -13.92 -14.39 4.96
C ARG A 140 -13.24 -15.70 5.34
N GLY A 141 -12.00 -15.60 5.78
CA GLY A 141 -11.14 -16.78 5.91
C GLY A 141 -11.01 -17.49 4.56
N THR A 142 -11.37 -18.76 4.48
CA THR A 142 -11.36 -19.56 3.23
C THR A 142 -12.70 -19.52 2.46
N HIS A 143 -13.71 -18.80 2.96
CA HIS A 143 -15.05 -18.78 2.38
C HIS A 143 -15.28 -17.51 1.55
N TRP A 144 -15.90 -17.70 0.39
CA TRP A 144 -16.37 -16.63 -0.48
C TRP A 144 -17.87 -16.44 -0.26
N ILE A 145 -18.25 -15.29 0.28
CA ILE A 145 -19.62 -15.01 0.70
C ILE A 145 -20.22 -13.89 -0.14
N VAL A 146 -21.44 -14.02 -0.58
CA VAL A 146 -22.19 -12.94 -1.21
C VAL A 146 -22.49 -11.89 -0.14
N ALA A 147 -21.72 -10.81 -0.16
CA ALA A 147 -21.76 -9.75 0.84
C ALA A 147 -22.74 -8.63 0.49
N ASP A 148 -23.02 -8.43 -0.81
CA ASP A 148 -24.07 -7.53 -1.31
C ASP A 148 -24.68 -8.14 -2.58
N ALA A 149 -25.99 -7.88 -2.78
CA ALA A 149 -26.72 -8.36 -3.92
C ALA A 149 -27.80 -7.37 -4.30
N GLU A 150 -28.12 -7.28 -5.60
CA GLU A 150 -29.18 -6.41 -6.08
C GLU A 150 -30.53 -6.93 -5.68
N GLN A 151 -31.25 -6.14 -4.89
CA GLN A 151 -32.59 -6.50 -4.43
C GLN A 151 -33.58 -6.55 -5.59
N GLY A 152 -34.59 -7.45 -5.47
CA GLY A 152 -35.59 -7.63 -6.52
C GLY A 152 -35.13 -8.43 -7.74
N SER A 153 -33.83 -8.81 -7.81
CA SER A 153 -33.29 -9.68 -8.83
C SER A 153 -33.12 -11.12 -8.32
N PRO A 154 -32.91 -12.13 -9.19
CA PRO A 154 -32.55 -13.47 -8.76
C PRO A 154 -31.29 -13.52 -7.89
N ALA A 155 -30.35 -12.60 -8.10
CA ALA A 155 -29.15 -12.43 -7.30
C ALA A 155 -29.46 -12.02 -5.85
N GLY A 156 -30.49 -11.20 -5.63
CA GLY A 156 -30.89 -10.69 -4.30
C GLY A 156 -31.25 -11.80 -3.30
N THR A 157 -31.68 -12.94 -3.77
CA THR A 157 -31.99 -14.10 -2.92
C THR A 157 -30.75 -14.84 -2.41
N LEU A 158 -29.54 -14.51 -2.91
CA LEU A 158 -28.28 -15.13 -2.56
C LEU A 158 -27.47 -14.37 -1.51
N LEU A 159 -28.01 -13.30 -0.94
CA LEU A 159 -27.32 -12.57 0.14
C LEU A 159 -26.93 -13.55 1.28
N ASN A 160 -25.70 -13.47 1.73
CA ASN A 160 -25.05 -14.39 2.69
C ASN A 160 -24.86 -15.85 2.20
N ALA A 161 -25.16 -16.17 0.94
CA ALA A 161 -24.82 -17.47 0.38
C ALA A 161 -23.30 -17.60 0.17
N GLN A 162 -22.79 -18.81 0.30
CA GLN A 162 -21.40 -19.12 -0.06
C GLN A 162 -21.30 -19.36 -1.56
N LEU A 163 -20.37 -18.67 -2.22
CA LEU A 163 -20.00 -18.96 -3.61
C LEU A 163 -19.11 -20.22 -3.63
N ILE A 164 -19.54 -21.25 -4.34
CA ILE A 164 -18.86 -22.55 -4.41
C ILE A 164 -18.01 -22.67 -5.66
N SER A 165 -18.56 -22.32 -6.81
CA SER A 165 -17.85 -22.39 -8.09
C SER A 165 -18.51 -21.49 -9.13
N CYS A 166 -17.71 -21.07 -10.14
CA CYS A 166 -18.23 -20.46 -11.36
C CYS A 166 -17.70 -21.23 -12.57
N ASP A 167 -18.59 -21.67 -13.46
CA ASP A 167 -18.30 -22.52 -14.63
C ASP A 167 -17.37 -23.70 -14.28
N GLY A 168 -17.61 -24.32 -13.12
CA GLY A 168 -16.87 -25.50 -12.63
C GLY A 168 -15.52 -25.23 -11.96
N ARG A 169 -15.06 -23.96 -11.88
CA ARG A 169 -13.84 -23.55 -11.18
C ARG A 169 -14.16 -22.98 -9.81
N THR A 170 -13.26 -23.16 -8.85
CA THR A 170 -13.39 -22.52 -7.53
C THR A 170 -13.26 -20.99 -7.63
N PRO A 171 -13.80 -20.23 -6.66
CA PRO A 171 -13.60 -18.77 -6.62
C PRO A 171 -12.13 -18.37 -6.49
N ASP A 172 -11.30 -19.18 -5.82
CA ASP A 172 -9.86 -18.93 -5.71
C ASP A 172 -9.14 -19.12 -7.06
N ASP A 173 -9.51 -20.15 -7.88
CA ASP A 173 -8.97 -20.33 -9.23
C ASP A 173 -9.35 -19.17 -10.17
N TRP A 174 -10.61 -18.71 -10.10
CA TRP A 174 -11.06 -17.53 -10.82
C TRP A 174 -10.31 -16.28 -10.36
N GLY A 175 -10.23 -16.07 -9.05
CA GLY A 175 -9.53 -14.92 -8.46
C GLY A 175 -8.07 -14.86 -8.88
N ALA A 176 -7.35 -15.99 -8.83
CA ALA A 176 -5.97 -16.06 -9.30
C ALA A 176 -5.83 -15.62 -10.76
N GLN A 177 -6.74 -16.07 -11.62
CA GLN A 177 -6.70 -15.76 -13.05
C GLN A 177 -7.09 -14.30 -13.37
N ILE A 178 -8.17 -13.79 -12.77
CA ILE A 178 -8.74 -12.49 -13.16
C ILE A 178 -8.30 -11.32 -12.27
N LEU A 179 -7.90 -11.61 -11.04
CA LEU A 179 -7.44 -10.59 -10.09
C LEU A 179 -5.92 -10.70 -9.83
N GLY A 180 -5.43 -11.93 -9.63
CA GLY A 180 -4.03 -12.18 -9.35
C GLY A 180 -3.08 -11.74 -10.46
N HIS A 181 -3.50 -11.78 -11.73
CA HIS A 181 -2.67 -11.32 -12.85
C HIS A 181 -2.74 -9.82 -13.11
N TYR A 182 -3.76 -9.11 -12.58
CA TYR A 182 -4.05 -7.74 -13.04
C TYR A 182 -4.20 -6.71 -11.92
N ARG A 183 -4.32 -7.15 -10.66
CA ARG A 183 -4.66 -6.24 -9.56
C ARG A 183 -3.83 -6.43 -8.29
N VAL A 184 -3.51 -7.67 -7.92
CA VAL A 184 -2.96 -7.99 -6.60
C VAL A 184 -1.98 -9.15 -6.68
N ASP A 185 -1.08 -9.25 -5.72
CA ASP A 185 -0.34 -10.48 -5.49
C ASP A 185 -1.27 -11.52 -4.83
N TRP A 186 -1.59 -12.57 -5.60
CA TRP A 186 -2.51 -13.61 -5.14
C TRP A 186 -1.93 -14.50 -4.04
N SER A 187 -0.64 -14.44 -3.77
CA SER A 187 0.00 -15.15 -2.65
C SER A 187 -0.31 -14.48 -1.30
N VAL A 188 -0.59 -13.18 -1.28
CA VAL A 188 -0.84 -12.38 -0.08
C VAL A 188 -2.32 -12.43 0.29
N ASP A 189 -2.64 -12.96 1.48
CA ASP A 189 -4.04 -13.15 1.90
C ASP A 189 -4.82 -11.84 2.05
N ALA A 190 -4.19 -10.81 2.62
CA ALA A 190 -4.79 -9.48 2.73
C ALA A 190 -5.19 -8.91 1.36
N GLN A 191 -4.33 -9.09 0.34
CA GLN A 191 -4.61 -8.62 -1.02
C GLN A 191 -5.74 -9.42 -1.69
N ARG A 192 -5.84 -10.73 -1.44
CA ARG A 192 -6.99 -11.54 -1.88
C ARG A 192 -8.30 -11.03 -1.28
N ILE A 193 -8.29 -10.68 0.02
CA ILE A 193 -9.47 -10.11 0.71
C ILE A 193 -9.83 -8.75 0.10
N GLN A 194 -8.84 -7.87 -0.13
CA GLN A 194 -9.05 -6.56 -0.76
C GLN A 194 -9.63 -6.67 -2.18
N ALA A 195 -9.17 -7.65 -2.95
CA ALA A 195 -9.58 -7.83 -4.33
C ALA A 195 -10.91 -8.60 -4.50
N ALA A 196 -11.34 -9.36 -3.49
CA ALA A 196 -12.52 -10.22 -3.56
C ALA A 196 -13.79 -9.54 -4.11
N PRO A 197 -14.13 -8.27 -3.75
CA PRO A 197 -15.29 -7.58 -4.29
C PRO A 197 -15.32 -7.46 -5.83
N TRP A 198 -14.14 -7.53 -6.46
CA TRP A 198 -14.00 -7.42 -7.91
C TRP A 198 -14.21 -8.73 -8.68
N LEU A 199 -14.39 -9.87 -8.00
CA LEU A 199 -14.47 -11.18 -8.65
C LEU A 199 -15.60 -11.28 -9.69
N LEU A 200 -16.77 -10.67 -9.41
CA LEU A 200 -17.94 -10.66 -10.28
C LEU A 200 -18.21 -9.28 -10.88
N ILE A 201 -17.14 -8.54 -11.16
CA ILE A 201 -17.14 -7.22 -11.80
C ILE A 201 -16.16 -7.26 -12.98
N SER A 202 -16.57 -6.73 -14.12
CA SER A 202 -15.75 -6.68 -15.33
C SER A 202 -15.54 -5.25 -15.79
N GLU A 203 -14.30 -4.83 -15.92
CA GLU A 203 -13.92 -3.55 -16.52
C GLU A 203 -13.62 -3.65 -18.02
N GLY A 204 -14.08 -4.73 -18.66
CA GLY A 204 -13.94 -4.92 -20.10
C GLY A 204 -12.57 -5.47 -20.54
N ASN A 205 -11.76 -6.03 -19.61
CA ASN A 205 -10.49 -6.66 -19.94
C ASN A 205 -10.71 -7.80 -20.96
N PRO A 206 -10.21 -7.69 -22.21
CA PRO A 206 -10.45 -8.67 -23.25
C PRO A 206 -9.68 -9.98 -23.07
N PHE A 207 -8.66 -9.99 -22.20
CA PHE A 207 -7.80 -11.16 -21.95
C PHE A 207 -8.37 -12.08 -20.86
N VAL A 208 -9.51 -11.70 -20.26
CA VAL A 208 -10.13 -12.44 -19.16
C VAL A 208 -11.56 -12.80 -19.51
N PRO A 209 -11.92 -14.09 -19.50
CA PRO A 209 -13.30 -14.49 -19.71
C PRO A 209 -14.17 -14.08 -18.52
N ARG A 210 -15.47 -13.85 -18.79
CA ARG A 210 -16.49 -13.70 -17.74
C ARG A 210 -17.11 -15.05 -17.47
N PRO A 211 -17.35 -15.45 -16.22
CA PRO A 211 -18.12 -16.66 -15.96
C PRO A 211 -19.57 -16.49 -16.41
N ASN A 212 -20.16 -17.57 -16.94
CA ASN A 212 -21.56 -17.58 -17.39
C ASN A 212 -22.52 -17.93 -16.27
N SER A 213 -22.10 -18.80 -15.36
CA SER A 213 -22.93 -19.23 -14.23
C SER A 213 -22.10 -19.56 -13.01
N CYS A 214 -22.67 -19.35 -11.84
CA CYS A 214 -22.07 -19.74 -10.58
C CYS A 214 -23.00 -20.61 -9.74
N VAL A 215 -22.42 -21.42 -8.88
CA VAL A 215 -23.09 -22.28 -7.91
C VAL A 215 -22.91 -21.70 -6.51
N PHE A 216 -24.01 -21.59 -5.77
CA PHE A 216 -24.06 -21.04 -4.43
C PHE A 216 -24.66 -22.06 -3.46
N ALA A 217 -24.14 -22.09 -2.21
CA ALA A 217 -24.68 -22.86 -1.10
C ALA A 217 -25.31 -21.91 -0.08
N GLN A 218 -26.48 -22.30 0.46
CA GLN A 218 -27.14 -21.65 1.57
C GLN A 218 -27.45 -22.68 2.64
N THR A 219 -27.30 -22.31 3.89
CA THR A 219 -27.52 -23.23 5.02
C THR A 219 -28.94 -23.84 4.97
N GLY A 220 -29.00 -25.14 5.01
CA GLY A 220 -30.29 -25.88 5.01
C GLY A 220 -30.97 -25.99 3.63
N LEU A 221 -30.35 -25.51 2.56
CA LEU A 221 -30.89 -25.56 1.19
C LEU A 221 -29.96 -26.34 0.25
N ALA A 222 -30.52 -26.86 -0.83
CA ALA A 222 -29.73 -27.43 -1.91
C ALA A 222 -28.91 -26.34 -2.62
N ASN A 223 -27.74 -26.71 -3.14
CA ASN A 223 -26.92 -25.81 -3.93
C ASN A 223 -27.70 -25.25 -5.12
N ARG A 224 -27.60 -23.96 -5.31
CA ARG A 224 -28.32 -23.25 -6.38
C ARG A 224 -27.36 -22.76 -7.44
N ARG A 225 -27.64 -23.05 -8.71
CA ARG A 225 -26.97 -22.47 -9.87
C ARG A 225 -27.69 -21.18 -10.27
N LEU A 226 -26.92 -20.11 -10.49
CA LEU A 226 -27.40 -18.83 -11.05
C LEU A 226 -26.66 -18.57 -12.36
N ALA A 227 -27.39 -18.36 -13.45
CA ALA A 227 -26.85 -17.75 -14.65
C ALA A 227 -26.58 -16.27 -14.38
N LEU A 228 -25.38 -15.81 -14.73
CA LEU A 228 -24.95 -14.43 -14.44
C LEU A 228 -25.46 -13.49 -15.54
N ASP A 229 -26.20 -12.47 -15.12
CA ASP A 229 -26.68 -11.40 -15.99
C ASP A 229 -25.75 -10.18 -15.86
N TRP A 230 -24.81 -10.10 -16.78
CA TRP A 230 -23.82 -9.02 -16.80
C TRP A 230 -24.39 -7.76 -17.41
N ARG A 231 -24.42 -6.67 -16.64
CA ARG A 231 -24.97 -5.39 -17.08
C ARG A 231 -24.16 -4.21 -16.54
N PRO A 232 -24.15 -3.08 -17.25
CA PRO A 232 -23.44 -1.88 -16.83
C PRO A 232 -23.92 -1.35 -15.49
N VAL A 233 -22.98 -0.92 -14.66
CA VAL A 233 -23.25 -0.23 -13.39
C VAL A 233 -22.43 1.06 -13.33
N SER A 234 -22.96 2.13 -12.71
CA SER A 234 -22.15 3.33 -12.51
C SER A 234 -21.05 3.09 -11.46
N ARG A 235 -19.87 3.70 -11.67
CA ARG A 235 -18.74 3.58 -10.73
C ARG A 235 -19.11 4.06 -9.32
N SER A 236 -19.91 5.12 -9.21
CA SER A 236 -20.36 5.64 -7.91
C SER A 236 -21.27 4.66 -7.15
N ILE A 237 -22.20 4.01 -7.85
CA ILE A 237 -23.04 2.95 -7.24
C ILE A 237 -22.17 1.78 -6.80
N LEU A 238 -21.25 1.35 -7.65
CA LEU A 238 -20.34 0.24 -7.35
C LEU A 238 -19.44 0.56 -6.14
N ALA A 239 -18.84 1.75 -6.11
CA ALA A 239 -18.03 2.19 -4.97
C ALA A 239 -18.82 2.19 -3.66
N ALA A 240 -20.01 2.78 -3.64
CA ALA A 240 -20.86 2.80 -2.44
C ALA A 240 -21.28 1.40 -1.96
N ARG A 241 -21.42 0.42 -2.89
CA ARG A 241 -21.68 -0.98 -2.53
C ARG A 241 -20.44 -1.67 -1.98
N MET A 242 -19.27 -1.41 -2.59
CA MET A 242 -18.00 -1.96 -2.13
C MET A 242 -17.63 -1.46 -0.74
N ASP A 243 -17.85 -0.17 -0.43
CA ASP A 243 -17.64 0.39 0.90
C ASP A 243 -18.45 -0.34 1.99
N LYS A 244 -19.70 -0.69 1.68
CA LYS A 244 -20.55 -1.44 2.63
C LYS A 244 -20.04 -2.83 2.95
N VAL A 245 -19.35 -3.47 2.01
CA VAL A 245 -18.83 -4.84 2.15
C VAL A 245 -17.37 -4.90 2.53
N SER A 246 -16.69 -3.76 2.65
CA SER A 246 -15.29 -3.69 3.10
C SER A 246 -15.13 -4.46 4.41
N LEU A 247 -14.05 -5.21 4.51
CA LEU A 247 -13.66 -5.97 5.71
C LEU A 247 -12.54 -5.25 6.50
N PHE A 248 -12.26 -4.00 6.17
CA PHE A 248 -11.19 -3.22 6.78
C PHE A 248 -11.76 -2.06 7.57
N GLY A 249 -11.08 -1.74 8.68
CA GLY A 249 -11.48 -0.68 9.58
C GLY A 249 -11.03 0.70 9.10
N ALA A 250 -11.41 1.69 9.89
CA ALA A 250 -10.89 3.04 9.83
C ALA A 250 -10.61 3.49 11.25
N ALA A 251 -9.34 3.81 11.56
CA ALA A 251 -8.95 4.26 12.88
C ALA A 251 -9.48 5.67 13.16
N GLY A 252 -9.54 6.52 12.13
CA GLY A 252 -9.66 7.97 12.29
C GLY A 252 -8.37 8.58 12.82
N PHE A 253 -8.48 9.77 13.42
CA PHE A 253 -7.33 10.51 13.96
C PHE A 253 -7.63 11.03 15.36
N GLY A 254 -6.72 10.85 16.31
CA GLY A 254 -6.84 11.44 17.64
C GLY A 254 -6.21 10.64 18.76
N VAL A 255 -6.25 11.25 19.95
CA VAL A 255 -5.78 10.64 21.20
C VAL A 255 -6.94 10.70 22.20
N ARG A 256 -7.28 9.57 22.82
CA ARG A 256 -8.35 9.51 23.81
C ARG A 256 -8.11 8.45 24.87
N LYS A 257 -8.73 8.63 26.04
CA LYS A 257 -8.76 7.58 27.09
C LYS A 257 -9.73 6.47 26.73
N VAL A 258 -9.31 5.22 26.96
CA VAL A 258 -10.15 4.02 26.82
C VAL A 258 -9.91 3.14 28.04
N GLY A 259 -10.91 3.02 28.90
CA GLY A 259 -10.74 2.40 30.22
C GLY A 259 -9.67 3.12 31.04
N THR A 260 -8.63 2.40 31.47
CA THR A 260 -7.49 2.94 32.21
C THR A 260 -6.31 3.32 31.31
N GLY A 261 -6.38 3.05 30.02
CA GLY A 261 -5.30 3.30 29.06
C GLY A 261 -5.62 4.40 28.07
N TYR A 262 -4.80 4.51 27.05
CA TYR A 262 -4.93 5.48 25.97
C TYR A 262 -5.00 4.79 24.60
N TRP A 263 -5.75 5.42 23.70
CA TRP A 263 -5.92 5.02 22.31
C TRP A 263 -5.47 6.16 21.41
N ILE A 264 -4.48 5.89 20.58
CA ILE A 264 -3.91 6.80 19.60
C ILE A 264 -4.32 6.26 18.25
N ALA A 265 -5.16 6.99 17.52
CA ALA A 265 -5.65 6.60 16.21
C ALA A 265 -4.93 7.38 15.11
N VAL A 266 -4.36 6.66 14.15
CA VAL A 266 -3.65 7.22 12.96
C VAL A 266 -4.04 6.39 11.75
N GLN A 267 -5.03 6.86 10.99
CA GLN A 267 -5.53 6.14 9.80
C GLN A 267 -4.63 6.29 8.57
N GLU A 268 -3.80 7.31 8.52
CA GLU A 268 -2.85 7.59 7.43
C GLU A 268 -1.61 8.26 7.99
N LEU A 269 -0.46 7.85 7.56
CA LEU A 269 0.83 8.46 7.91
C LEU A 269 1.16 9.66 6.99
N THR A 270 0.21 10.58 6.89
CA THR A 270 0.28 11.81 6.08
C THR A 270 0.27 13.05 6.97
N ASP A 271 0.15 14.24 6.36
CA ASP A 271 0.00 15.50 7.10
C ASP A 271 -1.20 15.47 8.09
N ASN A 272 -2.16 14.58 7.90
CA ASN A 272 -3.26 14.33 8.83
C ASN A 272 -2.79 13.72 10.17
N ALA A 273 -1.62 13.10 10.23
CA ALA A 273 -1.03 12.56 11.46
C ALA A 273 -0.35 13.67 12.32
N VAL A 274 0.00 14.82 11.75
CA VAL A 274 0.68 15.93 12.47
C VAL A 274 -0.06 16.35 13.73
N PRO A 275 -1.38 16.61 13.72
CA PRO A 275 -2.11 16.97 14.95
C PRO A 275 -2.10 15.84 15.99
N VAL A 276 -2.09 14.57 15.56
CA VAL A 276 -2.06 13.42 16.47
C VAL A 276 -0.70 13.33 17.17
N ALA A 277 0.40 13.40 16.42
CA ALA A 277 1.76 13.41 16.97
C ALA A 277 1.96 14.57 17.97
N ALA A 278 1.47 15.75 17.62
CA ALA A 278 1.50 16.91 18.53
C ALA A 278 0.68 16.67 19.82
N ALA A 279 -0.51 16.07 19.71
CA ALA A 279 -1.36 15.74 20.86
C ALA A 279 -0.71 14.68 21.76
N VAL A 280 -0.08 13.65 21.19
CA VAL A 280 0.69 12.65 21.94
C VAL A 280 1.84 13.32 22.70
N LYS A 281 2.60 14.18 22.04
CA LYS A 281 3.69 14.92 22.67
C LYS A 281 3.21 15.80 23.82
N ALA A 282 2.10 16.50 23.66
CA ALA A 282 1.50 17.34 24.69
C ALA A 282 1.00 16.53 25.91
N GLN A 283 0.53 15.30 25.70
CA GLN A 283 0.01 14.40 26.71
C GLN A 283 1.02 13.33 27.17
N ALA A 284 2.30 13.45 26.79
CA ALA A 284 3.31 12.42 27.01
C ALA A 284 3.46 12.01 28.49
N ALA A 285 3.35 12.95 29.43
CA ALA A 285 3.41 12.66 30.87
C ALA A 285 2.27 11.73 31.32
N GLU A 286 1.03 12.02 30.88
CA GLU A 286 -0.15 11.19 31.22
C GLU A 286 -0.10 9.82 30.55
N LEU A 287 0.35 9.78 29.29
CA LEU A 287 0.52 8.53 28.53
C LEU A 287 1.52 7.59 29.20
N ARG A 288 2.60 8.14 29.78
CA ARG A 288 3.63 7.35 30.48
C ARG A 288 3.17 6.74 31.79
N GLU A 289 2.15 7.29 32.43
CA GLU A 289 1.54 6.75 33.65
C GLU A 289 0.43 5.72 33.34
N ALA A 290 0.00 5.61 32.09
CA ALA A 290 -1.07 4.70 31.72
C ALA A 290 -0.60 3.22 31.75
N PRO A 291 -1.45 2.27 32.21
CA PRO A 291 -1.09 0.87 32.23
C PRO A 291 -0.95 0.26 30.82
N PHE A 292 -1.59 0.85 29.82
CA PHE A 292 -1.41 0.47 28.41
C PHE A 292 -1.68 1.64 27.48
N VAL A 293 -1.03 1.58 26.31
CA VAL A 293 -1.25 2.48 25.16
C VAL A 293 -1.47 1.63 23.91
N VAL A 294 -2.47 1.99 23.11
CA VAL A 294 -2.78 1.37 21.81
C VAL A 294 -2.47 2.38 20.71
N LEU A 295 -1.65 1.99 19.74
CA LEU A 295 -1.56 2.66 18.44
C LEU A 295 -2.48 1.93 17.45
N ASP A 296 -3.50 2.60 16.96
CA ASP A 296 -4.47 2.05 16.01
C ASP A 296 -4.17 2.55 14.60
N LEU A 297 -3.71 1.64 13.73
CA LEU A 297 -3.35 1.87 12.34
C LEU A 297 -4.35 1.23 11.36
N ARG A 298 -5.59 0.95 11.79
CA ARG A 298 -6.60 0.41 10.86
C ARG A 298 -6.88 1.37 9.73
N GLY A 299 -6.84 0.87 8.50
CA GLY A 299 -7.05 1.63 7.27
C GLY A 299 -5.81 2.42 6.81
N ASP A 300 -4.66 2.26 7.46
CA ASP A 300 -3.43 2.94 7.10
C ASP A 300 -2.74 2.25 5.90
N GLY A 301 -2.77 2.90 4.75
CA GLY A 301 -2.08 2.46 3.53
C GLY A 301 -0.64 2.98 3.41
N GLY A 302 -0.07 3.60 4.45
CA GLY A 302 1.29 4.14 4.47
C GLY A 302 1.36 5.66 4.44
N GLY A 303 2.52 6.17 4.01
CA GLY A 303 2.85 7.59 4.00
C GLY A 303 4.28 7.82 4.48
N SER A 304 4.48 8.41 5.68
CA SER A 304 5.79 8.59 6.32
C SER A 304 5.85 7.90 7.68
N SER A 305 6.74 6.93 7.82
CA SER A 305 6.97 6.20 9.08
C SER A 305 7.45 7.09 10.23
N MET A 306 7.96 8.28 9.92
CA MET A 306 8.37 9.28 10.93
C MET A 306 7.31 9.58 11.97
N PHE A 307 6.03 9.65 11.57
CA PHE A 307 4.95 9.92 12.51
C PHE A 307 4.83 8.80 13.56
N GLY A 308 5.02 7.54 13.15
CA GLY A 308 5.08 6.41 14.08
C GLY A 308 6.26 6.50 15.04
N ASP A 309 7.43 6.93 14.55
CA ASP A 309 8.64 7.09 15.35
C ASP A 309 8.54 8.29 16.30
N GLU A 310 7.95 9.43 15.88
CA GLU A 310 7.68 10.58 16.74
C GLU A 310 6.73 10.24 17.88
N ILE A 311 5.66 9.50 17.59
CA ILE A 311 4.71 9.01 18.58
C ILE A 311 5.42 8.06 19.57
N ALA A 312 6.21 7.12 19.07
CA ALA A 312 7.00 6.23 19.91
C ALA A 312 8.01 6.98 20.79
N ALA A 313 8.72 7.97 20.23
CA ALA A 313 9.70 8.79 20.95
C ALA A 313 9.05 9.62 22.07
N ALA A 314 7.85 10.17 21.83
CA ALA A 314 7.11 10.91 22.85
C ALA A 314 6.70 10.02 24.03
N ILE A 315 6.41 8.72 23.81
CA ILE A 315 6.00 7.77 24.85
C ILE A 315 7.23 7.15 25.53
N LEU A 316 8.15 6.58 24.76
CA LEU A 316 9.24 5.76 25.23
C LEU A 316 10.53 6.53 25.55
N GLY A 317 10.64 7.75 25.03
CA GLY A 317 11.85 8.57 25.07
C GLY A 317 12.70 8.39 23.80
N ASP A 318 13.13 9.50 23.26
CA ASP A 318 13.83 9.60 21.99
C ASP A 318 15.15 8.80 21.94
N SER A 319 15.94 8.82 23.04
CA SER A 319 17.19 8.03 23.12
C SER A 319 16.95 6.52 23.12
N TYR A 320 15.84 6.05 23.68
CA TYR A 320 15.48 4.63 23.66
C TYR A 320 15.06 4.22 22.24
N VAL A 321 14.16 4.99 21.62
CA VAL A 321 13.68 4.70 20.26
C VAL A 321 14.84 4.66 19.27
N ARG A 322 15.71 5.67 19.29
CA ARG A 322 16.92 5.67 18.43
C ARG A 322 17.86 4.48 18.68
N ALA A 323 18.01 4.03 19.92
CA ALA A 323 18.86 2.89 20.23
C ALA A 323 18.27 1.56 19.76
N VAL A 324 16.93 1.47 19.60
CA VAL A 324 16.24 0.23 19.19
C VAL A 324 16.03 0.18 17.67
N VAL A 325 15.48 1.27 17.09
CA VAL A 325 15.04 1.31 15.68
C VAL A 325 15.85 2.26 14.82
N GLY A 326 16.75 3.06 15.42
CA GLY A 326 17.61 3.98 14.67
C GLY A 326 18.72 3.25 13.92
N ASP A 327 19.19 3.89 12.86
CA ASP A 327 20.32 3.41 12.08
C ASP A 327 21.60 3.45 12.92
N SER A 328 22.27 2.31 12.98
CA SER A 328 23.48 2.15 13.80
C SER A 328 24.75 2.76 13.18
N LEU A 329 24.68 3.26 11.90
CA LEU A 329 25.83 3.73 11.16
C LEU A 329 25.52 4.99 10.34
N PRO A 330 26.22 6.13 10.58
CA PRO A 330 26.00 7.36 9.81
C PRO A 330 26.38 7.24 8.33
N ASP A 331 27.28 6.32 7.95
CA ASP A 331 27.81 6.19 6.59
C ASP A 331 27.40 4.88 5.90
N CYS A 332 26.61 4.04 6.56
CA CYS A 332 26.20 2.74 6.03
C CYS A 332 24.87 2.35 6.64
N GLY A 333 23.90 2.05 5.81
CA GLY A 333 22.53 1.70 6.19
C GLY A 333 21.50 2.69 5.68
N GLY A 334 20.24 2.27 5.81
CA GLY A 334 19.11 3.04 5.32
C GLY A 334 18.96 2.98 3.81
N GLU A 335 18.35 4.00 3.27
CA GLU A 335 17.97 4.06 1.87
C GLU A 335 19.15 4.33 0.93
N VAL A 336 19.29 3.48 -0.08
CA VAL A 336 20.28 3.61 -1.15
C VAL A 336 19.55 3.74 -2.48
N ILE A 337 19.75 4.88 -3.17
CA ILE A 337 19.09 5.18 -4.45
C ILE A 337 19.92 4.65 -5.62
N ARG A 338 19.24 4.02 -6.58
CA ARG A 338 19.85 3.67 -7.87
C ARG A 338 20.12 4.94 -8.69
N VAL A 339 21.35 5.08 -9.18
CA VAL A 339 21.80 6.25 -9.96
C VAL A 339 21.43 6.07 -11.42
N SER A 340 20.38 6.78 -11.85
CA SER A 340 19.97 6.89 -13.24
C SER A 340 19.61 8.34 -13.56
N ASP A 341 19.51 8.68 -14.86
CA ASP A 341 19.13 10.04 -15.26
C ASP A 341 17.73 10.41 -14.79
N ASN A 342 16.81 9.46 -14.82
CA ASN A 342 15.44 9.65 -14.39
C ASN A 342 15.34 9.84 -12.87
N ASN A 343 16.01 9.00 -12.09
CA ASN A 343 16.02 9.10 -10.63
C ASN A 343 16.70 10.41 -10.17
N LEU A 344 17.78 10.83 -10.83
CA LEU A 344 18.41 12.12 -10.57
C LEU A 344 17.47 13.31 -10.84
N ARG A 345 16.71 13.27 -11.95
CA ARG A 345 15.71 14.31 -12.26
C ARG A 345 14.61 14.36 -11.20
N GLN A 346 14.16 13.20 -10.71
CA GLN A 346 13.16 13.11 -9.66
C GLN A 346 13.67 13.71 -8.35
N LEU A 347 14.88 13.35 -7.92
CA LEU A 347 15.50 13.94 -6.72
C LEU A 347 15.67 15.46 -6.85
N GLN A 348 16.05 15.94 -8.04
CA GLN A 348 16.14 17.37 -8.31
C GLN A 348 14.77 18.06 -8.19
N MET A 349 13.73 17.44 -8.72
CA MET A 349 12.34 17.95 -8.62
C MET A 349 11.87 17.95 -7.16
N TYR A 350 12.17 16.93 -6.38
CA TYR A 350 11.86 16.90 -4.96
C TYR A 350 12.56 18.02 -4.19
N HIS A 351 13.84 18.26 -4.46
CA HIS A 351 14.59 19.33 -3.83
C HIS A 351 14.07 20.72 -4.22
N ASP A 352 13.93 21.01 -5.53
CA ASP A 352 13.71 22.36 -6.04
C ASP A 352 12.24 22.80 -6.05
N VAL A 353 11.31 21.85 -6.27
CA VAL A 353 9.89 22.16 -6.49
C VAL A 353 9.02 21.74 -5.31
N ILE A 354 9.22 20.54 -4.79
CA ILE A 354 8.42 20.00 -3.69
C ILE A 354 8.94 20.47 -2.35
N GLY A 355 10.26 20.47 -2.14
CA GLY A 355 10.92 20.84 -0.90
C GLY A 355 10.46 22.17 -0.33
N PRO A 356 10.46 23.28 -1.10
CA PRO A 356 10.00 24.57 -0.61
C PRO A 356 8.55 24.59 -0.08
N LYS A 357 7.71 23.66 -0.57
CA LYS A 357 6.32 23.51 -0.13
C LYS A 357 6.17 22.61 1.10
N ARG A 358 7.11 21.70 1.32
CA ARG A 358 7.12 20.71 2.42
C ARG A 358 7.95 21.16 3.62
N GLY A 359 8.81 22.15 3.46
CA GLY A 359 9.60 22.72 4.53
C GLY A 359 11.10 22.40 4.47
N PRO A 360 11.88 23.02 5.38
CA PRO A 360 13.35 23.01 5.30
C PRO A 360 13.94 21.61 5.52
N GLU A 361 13.31 20.78 6.32
CA GLU A 361 13.80 19.44 6.62
C GLU A 361 13.67 18.50 5.42
N PHE A 362 12.52 18.50 4.77
CA PHE A 362 12.30 17.77 3.52
C PHE A 362 13.28 18.24 2.44
N THR A 363 13.43 19.57 2.27
CA THR A 363 14.38 20.13 1.29
C THR A 363 15.81 19.68 1.57
N LYS A 364 16.21 19.68 2.84
CA LYS A 364 17.56 19.21 3.23
C LYS A 364 17.75 17.73 2.91
N THR A 365 16.80 16.88 3.28
CA THR A 365 16.88 15.43 3.08
C THR A 365 17.06 15.09 1.60
N PHE A 366 16.19 15.62 0.73
CA PHE A 366 16.30 15.38 -0.70
C PHE A 366 17.49 16.09 -1.35
N GLY A 367 17.94 17.19 -0.79
CA GLY A 367 19.20 17.85 -1.17
C GLY A 367 20.42 16.96 -0.88
N ASP A 368 20.46 16.35 0.30
CA ASP A 368 21.53 15.42 0.68
C ASP A 368 21.53 14.16 -0.20
N LEU A 369 20.35 13.58 -0.47
CA LEU A 369 20.17 12.45 -1.40
C LEU A 369 20.63 12.80 -2.82
N LEU A 370 20.22 13.95 -3.33
CA LEU A 370 20.62 14.44 -4.65
C LEU A 370 22.12 14.65 -4.76
N ASN A 371 22.75 15.23 -3.73
CA ASN A 371 24.20 15.43 -3.72
C ASN A 371 24.95 14.11 -3.69
N ARG A 372 24.49 13.13 -2.91
CA ARG A 372 25.05 11.76 -2.91
C ARG A 372 24.88 11.09 -4.29
N ALA A 373 23.72 11.25 -4.94
CA ALA A 373 23.46 10.70 -6.26
C ALA A 373 24.36 11.34 -7.33
N LYS A 374 24.54 12.65 -7.32
CA LYS A 374 25.46 13.38 -8.21
C LYS A 374 26.91 12.95 -8.01
N ALA A 375 27.35 12.80 -6.76
CA ALA A 375 28.71 12.33 -6.44
C ALA A 375 28.92 10.86 -6.85
N ALA A 376 27.92 10.00 -6.66
CA ALA A 376 27.99 8.61 -7.10
C ALA A 376 28.08 8.51 -8.63
N ARG A 377 27.27 9.31 -9.36
CA ARG A 377 27.34 9.39 -10.83
C ARG A 377 28.72 9.85 -11.32
N ALA A 378 29.25 10.90 -10.73
CA ALA A 378 30.58 11.41 -11.08
C ALA A 378 31.70 10.37 -10.84
N ALA A 379 31.52 9.49 -9.87
CA ALA A 379 32.41 8.39 -9.55
C ALA A 379 32.13 7.09 -10.34
N GLY A 380 31.17 7.09 -11.27
CA GLY A 380 30.77 5.91 -12.06
C GLY A 380 30.11 4.80 -11.23
N ARG A 381 29.52 5.13 -10.07
CA ARG A 381 28.83 4.17 -9.20
C ARG A 381 27.35 4.08 -9.56
N GLY A 382 26.80 2.86 -9.54
CA GLY A 382 25.38 2.59 -9.82
C GLY A 382 24.43 2.97 -8.68
N PHE A 383 24.94 3.21 -7.47
CA PHE A 383 24.13 3.49 -6.26
C PHE A 383 24.76 4.60 -5.41
N THR A 384 23.91 5.28 -4.61
CA THR A 384 24.32 6.39 -3.73
C THR A 384 25.14 5.95 -2.53
N GLY A 385 25.09 4.68 -2.17
CA GLY A 385 25.79 4.07 -1.03
C GLY A 385 26.11 2.60 -1.28
N PRO A 386 26.73 1.93 -0.30
CA PRO A 386 26.99 0.49 -0.37
C PRO A 386 25.69 -0.29 -0.28
N LEU A 387 25.59 -1.42 -1.00
CA LEU A 387 24.44 -2.34 -0.98
C LEU A 387 24.49 -3.36 0.18
N SER A 388 25.48 -3.27 1.05
CA SER A 388 25.58 -4.07 2.26
C SER A 388 26.31 -3.30 3.35
N CYS A 389 25.89 -3.49 4.59
CA CYS A 389 26.51 -2.89 5.75
C CYS A 389 27.11 -3.92 6.69
N PRO A 390 28.33 -3.69 7.24
CA PRO A 390 28.86 -4.56 8.28
C PRO A 390 27.95 -4.47 9.52
N ARG A 391 27.55 -5.62 10.05
CA ARG A 391 26.80 -5.65 11.33
C ARG A 391 27.71 -5.12 12.45
N LYS A 392 27.35 -3.98 13.04
CA LYS A 392 27.98 -3.51 14.28
C LYS A 392 27.17 -3.93 15.49
N ALA A 393 27.85 -4.07 16.64
CA ALA A 393 27.18 -4.28 17.91
C ALA A 393 26.26 -3.08 18.18
N LYS A 394 24.98 -3.34 18.45
CA LYS A 394 24.04 -2.28 18.85
C LYS A 394 24.54 -1.67 20.18
N PRO A 395 24.47 -0.34 20.34
CA PRO A 395 24.83 0.30 21.60
C PRO A 395 23.95 -0.21 22.74
N PRO A 396 24.40 -0.09 24.02
CA PRO A 396 23.56 -0.41 25.15
C PRO A 396 22.25 0.38 25.09
N ARG A 397 21.13 -0.32 25.24
CA ARG A 397 19.80 0.29 25.23
C ARG A 397 19.56 1.05 26.52
N PRO A 398 19.24 2.36 26.52
CA PRO A 398 18.79 3.06 27.71
C PRO A 398 17.44 2.46 28.17
N ALA A 399 17.05 2.71 29.42
CA ALA A 399 15.72 2.31 29.88
C ALA A 399 14.64 3.16 29.19
N PRO A 400 13.51 2.57 28.77
CA PRO A 400 12.41 3.35 28.22
C PRO A 400 11.74 4.19 29.31
N SER A 401 11.21 5.35 28.91
CA SER A 401 10.45 6.26 29.80
C SER A 401 9.07 5.70 30.16
N TYR A 402 8.57 4.74 29.43
CA TYR A 402 7.28 4.07 29.62
C TYR A 402 7.47 2.62 29.98
N ARG A 403 6.70 2.13 30.97
CA ARG A 403 6.78 0.75 31.49
C ARG A 403 5.47 -0.03 31.35
N GLY A 404 4.41 0.61 30.88
CA GLY A 404 3.15 -0.07 30.59
C GLY A 404 3.22 -0.95 29.37
N LYS A 405 2.09 -1.53 28.98
CA LYS A 405 2.01 -2.38 27.78
C LYS A 405 1.73 -1.55 26.54
N LEU A 406 2.51 -1.77 25.50
CA LEU A 406 2.25 -1.21 24.16
C LEU A 406 1.47 -2.21 23.33
N PHE A 407 0.40 -1.75 22.73
CA PHE A 407 -0.36 -2.50 21.72
C PHE A 407 -0.35 -1.76 20.40
N LEU A 408 -0.31 -2.53 19.33
CA LEU A 408 -0.37 -2.05 17.97
C LEU A 408 -1.52 -2.76 17.26
N LEU A 409 -2.51 -2.02 16.79
CA LEU A 409 -3.68 -2.57 16.11
C LEU A 409 -3.58 -2.35 14.62
N THR A 410 -3.63 -3.44 13.85
CA THR A 410 -3.52 -3.45 12.39
C THR A 410 -4.71 -4.11 11.72
N ASP A 411 -4.92 -3.80 10.45
CA ASP A 411 -5.77 -4.56 9.54
C ASP A 411 -5.04 -4.88 8.21
N GLY A 412 -5.72 -5.55 7.30
CA GLY A 412 -5.14 -5.97 6.03
C GLY A 412 -4.88 -4.85 5.03
N VAL A 413 -5.16 -3.58 5.36
CA VAL A 413 -4.81 -2.41 4.52
C VAL A 413 -3.40 -1.92 4.83
N CYS A 414 -2.85 -2.23 6.03
CA CYS A 414 -1.53 -1.77 6.44
C CYS A 414 -0.45 -2.19 5.44
N PHE A 415 0.10 -1.20 4.73
CA PHE A 415 1.01 -1.34 3.59
C PHE A 415 2.05 -0.22 3.57
N SER A 416 3.18 -0.39 2.89
CA SER A 416 4.22 0.64 2.76
C SER A 416 4.72 1.10 4.13
N SER A 417 4.85 2.39 4.40
CA SER A 417 5.34 2.91 5.69
C SER A 417 4.54 2.47 6.92
N CYS A 418 3.29 1.99 6.76
CA CYS A 418 2.58 1.33 7.85
C CYS A 418 3.34 0.07 8.32
N LEU A 419 3.91 -0.71 7.39
CA LEU A 419 4.72 -1.90 7.74
C LEU A 419 6.01 -1.51 8.47
N ASP A 420 6.64 -0.38 8.09
CA ASP A 420 7.79 0.14 8.84
C ASP A 420 7.42 0.46 10.28
N VAL A 421 6.29 1.14 10.49
CA VAL A 421 5.79 1.43 11.85
C VAL A 421 5.49 0.15 12.60
N VAL A 422 4.86 -0.84 11.96
CA VAL A 422 4.60 -2.16 12.58
C VAL A 422 5.91 -2.83 13.01
N SER A 423 6.90 -2.88 12.12
CA SER A 423 8.22 -3.46 12.42
C SER A 423 8.89 -2.74 13.59
N ASN A 424 8.98 -1.39 13.52
CA ASN A 424 9.60 -0.57 14.54
C ASN A 424 8.92 -0.73 15.91
N TRP A 425 7.59 -0.69 15.95
CA TRP A 425 6.84 -0.81 17.20
C TRP A 425 6.94 -2.21 17.82
N ARG A 426 7.02 -3.27 17.00
CA ARG A 426 7.30 -4.63 17.50
C ARG A 426 8.68 -4.71 18.12
N ASP A 427 9.71 -4.12 17.49
CA ASP A 427 11.07 -4.04 18.03
C ASP A 427 11.13 -3.22 19.33
N LEU A 428 10.27 -2.22 19.48
CA LEU A 428 10.07 -1.44 20.69
C LEU A 428 9.27 -2.18 21.77
N GLY A 429 8.79 -3.41 21.49
CA GLY A 429 8.09 -4.28 22.44
C GLY A 429 6.56 -4.18 22.38
N ALA A 430 5.99 -3.57 21.34
CA ALA A 430 4.55 -3.56 21.15
C ALA A 430 4.00 -4.94 20.77
N ILE A 431 2.83 -5.27 21.32
CA ILE A 431 2.09 -6.50 21.02
C ILE A 431 1.13 -6.16 19.87
N GLN A 432 1.35 -6.77 18.72
CA GLN A 432 0.45 -6.59 17.57
C GLN A 432 -0.87 -7.34 17.77
N LEU A 433 -1.97 -6.64 17.53
CA LEU A 433 -3.37 -7.10 17.63
C LEU A 433 -4.11 -6.84 16.31
N GLY A 434 -5.25 -7.50 16.11
CA GLY A 434 -6.16 -7.21 14.99
C GLY A 434 -6.05 -8.21 13.86
N GLN A 435 -5.82 -7.76 12.64
CA GLN A 435 -5.69 -8.61 11.45
C GLN A 435 -4.26 -8.60 10.91
N THR A 436 -3.93 -9.64 10.12
CA THR A 436 -2.68 -9.71 9.38
C THR A 436 -2.58 -8.55 8.39
N THR A 437 -1.41 -7.92 8.32
CA THR A 437 -1.16 -6.80 7.42
C THR A 437 -1.08 -7.25 5.95
N ASP A 438 -1.05 -6.29 5.04
CA ASP A 438 -0.56 -6.48 3.68
C ASP A 438 0.95 -6.81 3.68
N ALA A 439 1.51 -7.02 2.51
CA ALA A 439 2.94 -7.22 2.30
C ALA A 439 3.47 -6.20 1.28
N ASP A 440 4.75 -5.90 1.39
CA ASP A 440 5.48 -5.00 0.51
C ASP A 440 6.82 -5.64 0.10
N THR A 441 7.65 -4.90 -0.59
CA THR A 441 9.03 -5.23 -0.90
C THR A 441 10.00 -4.35 -0.11
N HIS A 442 11.31 -4.64 -0.19
CA HIS A 442 12.36 -3.79 0.40
C HIS A 442 12.76 -2.60 -0.50
N TYR A 443 12.05 -2.40 -1.60
CA TYR A 443 12.27 -1.25 -2.47
C TYR A 443 11.56 -0.01 -1.94
N THR A 444 12.17 1.15 -2.16
CA THR A 444 11.75 2.43 -1.57
C THR A 444 11.70 3.54 -2.61
N GLU A 445 11.09 4.67 -2.25
CA GLU A 445 11.01 5.89 -3.05
C GLU A 445 10.36 5.69 -4.43
N VAL A 446 9.03 5.84 -4.45
CA VAL A 446 8.21 5.72 -5.67
C VAL A 446 8.41 6.92 -6.58
N ARG A 447 8.52 6.67 -7.86
CA ARG A 447 8.46 7.68 -8.93
C ARG A 447 7.37 7.31 -9.92
N ASP A 448 6.52 8.29 -10.26
CA ASP A 448 5.49 8.19 -11.31
C ASP A 448 5.92 8.98 -12.54
N ASP A 449 5.96 8.35 -13.71
CA ASP A 449 6.23 9.03 -14.98
C ASP A 449 5.06 8.87 -15.96
N PRO A 450 4.78 9.90 -16.77
CA PRO A 450 3.83 9.77 -17.88
C PRO A 450 4.37 8.82 -18.94
N MET A 451 3.52 7.96 -19.47
CA MET A 451 3.87 7.09 -20.58
C MET A 451 3.88 7.88 -21.92
N PRO A 452 4.65 7.43 -22.92
CA PRO A 452 4.79 8.12 -24.23
C PRO A 452 3.46 8.42 -24.92
N SER A 453 2.49 7.54 -24.80
CA SER A 453 1.15 7.74 -25.38
C SER A 453 0.36 8.87 -24.71
N GLY A 454 0.72 9.29 -23.49
CA GLY A 454 -0.05 10.20 -22.66
C GLY A 454 -1.35 9.60 -22.09
N LEU A 455 -1.55 8.29 -22.20
CA LEU A 455 -2.79 7.61 -21.78
C LEU A 455 -2.73 7.07 -20.35
N SER A 456 -1.53 6.91 -19.79
CA SER A 456 -1.30 6.44 -18.43
C SER A 456 -0.04 7.05 -17.84
N THR A 457 0.09 6.92 -16.50
CA THR A 457 1.38 6.98 -15.82
C THR A 457 1.81 5.57 -15.43
N PHE A 458 3.12 5.39 -15.25
CA PHE A 458 3.69 4.15 -14.72
C PHE A 458 4.63 4.49 -13.58
N SER A 459 4.57 3.68 -12.51
CA SER A 459 5.38 3.91 -11.30
C SER A 459 6.51 2.89 -11.22
N THR A 460 7.64 3.33 -10.69
CA THR A 460 8.81 2.50 -10.37
C THR A 460 9.38 2.90 -9.02
N MET A 461 10.12 2.01 -8.39
CA MET A 461 10.93 2.32 -7.21
C MET A 461 12.28 2.86 -7.60
N MET A 462 12.85 3.77 -6.80
CA MET A 462 14.17 4.37 -7.04
C MET A 462 15.25 3.86 -6.09
N GLY A 463 14.85 3.40 -4.92
CA GLY A 463 15.74 3.03 -3.81
C GLY A 463 15.55 1.62 -3.32
N ILE A 464 16.45 1.22 -2.45
CA ILE A 464 16.41 -0.04 -1.70
C ILE A 464 16.81 0.24 -0.25
N ASP A 465 16.08 -0.33 0.70
CA ASP A 465 16.48 -0.33 2.11
C ASP A 465 17.36 -1.58 2.38
N ILE A 466 18.62 -1.33 2.66
CA ILE A 466 19.62 -2.38 2.83
C ILE A 466 19.70 -2.95 4.26
N ASP A 467 19.11 -2.28 5.24
CA ASP A 467 19.21 -2.66 6.65
C ASP A 467 17.98 -3.41 7.18
N SER A 468 16.91 -3.51 6.42
CA SER A 468 15.61 -3.93 6.93
C SER A 468 14.86 -4.94 6.06
N PRO A 469 15.45 -6.11 5.77
CA PRO A 469 14.72 -7.17 5.05
C PRO A 469 13.49 -7.70 5.83
N ALA A 470 13.36 -7.38 7.12
CA ALA A 470 12.26 -7.84 7.97
C ALA A 470 11.01 -6.93 7.91
N ARG A 471 10.98 -5.88 7.06
CA ARG A 471 9.87 -4.91 6.96
C ARG A 471 8.87 -5.22 5.87
N GLU A 472 9.08 -6.27 5.11
CA GLU A 472 8.25 -6.59 3.94
C GLU A 472 6.84 -7.09 4.32
N GLY A 473 6.66 -7.61 5.54
CA GLY A 473 5.41 -8.26 5.94
C GLY A 473 5.18 -9.60 5.21
N PRO A 474 3.97 -10.16 5.20
CA PRO A 474 2.87 -9.74 6.06
C PRO A 474 3.15 -10.01 7.54
N PHE A 475 2.81 -9.06 8.41
CA PHE A 475 2.94 -9.23 9.85
C PHE A 475 1.67 -9.85 10.43
N VAL A 476 1.82 -11.03 11.03
CA VAL A 476 0.73 -11.74 11.71
C VAL A 476 0.63 -11.24 13.16
N PRO A 477 -0.55 -10.79 13.62
CA PRO A 477 -0.76 -10.37 15.00
C PRO A 477 -0.56 -11.52 16.00
N SER A 478 -0.10 -11.17 17.20
CA SER A 478 -0.04 -12.12 18.33
C SER A 478 -1.42 -12.57 18.79
N GLU A 479 -2.43 -11.70 18.64
CA GLU A 479 -3.83 -11.97 18.95
C GLU A 479 -4.69 -11.53 17.74
N LEU A 480 -5.24 -12.49 17.00
CA LEU A 480 -6.13 -12.23 15.87
C LEU A 480 -7.52 -11.81 16.36
N TYR A 481 -8.08 -10.80 15.74
CA TYR A 481 -9.46 -10.38 15.97
C TYR A 481 -10.41 -11.00 14.94
N GLU A 482 -11.28 -11.89 15.37
CA GLU A 482 -12.21 -12.61 14.49
C GLU A 482 -13.54 -11.86 14.27
N GLY A 483 -13.76 -10.76 15.01
CA GLY A 483 -14.94 -9.93 14.88
C GLY A 483 -14.91 -8.97 13.68
N ASP A 484 -15.95 -8.16 13.53
CA ASP A 484 -15.93 -7.06 12.55
C ASP A 484 -14.99 -5.94 13.03
N ILE A 485 -13.86 -5.80 12.38
CA ILE A 485 -12.83 -4.82 12.76
C ILE A 485 -13.30 -3.37 12.57
N ARG A 486 -14.42 -3.14 11.89
CA ARG A 486 -15.08 -1.83 11.73
C ARG A 486 -15.92 -1.47 12.93
N ASP A 487 -16.35 -2.45 13.71
CA ASP A 487 -17.09 -2.22 14.97
C ASP A 487 -16.09 -1.80 16.06
N THR A 488 -15.76 -0.51 16.08
CA THR A 488 -14.81 0.05 17.03
C THR A 488 -15.21 -0.19 18.49
N PRO A 489 -16.47 -0.05 18.93
CA PRO A 489 -16.87 -0.40 20.29
C PRO A 489 -16.61 -1.87 20.67
N ALA A 490 -16.94 -2.82 19.81
CA ALA A 490 -16.69 -4.24 20.07
C ALA A 490 -15.18 -4.57 20.09
N LEU A 491 -14.43 -3.94 19.20
CA LEU A 491 -12.97 -4.06 19.12
C LEU A 491 -12.29 -3.50 20.38
N GLU A 492 -12.69 -2.33 20.84
CA GLU A 492 -12.18 -1.75 22.09
C GLU A 492 -12.45 -2.64 23.29
N ALA A 493 -13.66 -3.15 23.41
CA ALA A 493 -14.01 -4.10 24.47
C ALA A 493 -13.13 -5.36 24.41
N TRP A 494 -12.79 -5.84 23.22
CA TRP A 494 -11.88 -6.95 23.04
C TRP A 494 -10.44 -6.60 23.43
N VAL A 495 -9.92 -5.44 23.00
CA VAL A 495 -8.57 -4.98 23.38
C VAL A 495 -8.44 -4.80 24.88
N LEU A 496 -9.47 -4.27 25.57
CA LEU A 496 -9.48 -4.16 27.02
C LEU A 496 -9.38 -5.53 27.73
N ARG A 497 -10.05 -6.56 27.20
CA ARG A 497 -9.92 -7.94 27.71
C ARG A 497 -8.51 -8.50 27.51
N VAL A 498 -7.90 -8.25 26.33
CA VAL A 498 -6.53 -8.66 26.04
C VAL A 498 -5.55 -7.95 26.98
N ALA A 499 -5.71 -6.64 27.18
CA ALA A 499 -4.87 -5.86 28.08
C ALA A 499 -4.94 -6.37 29.52
N ALA A 500 -6.15 -6.66 30.04
CA ALA A 500 -6.37 -7.23 31.37
C ALA A 500 -5.71 -8.61 31.50
N LYS A 501 -5.86 -9.50 30.53
CA LYS A 501 -5.23 -10.83 30.49
C LYS A 501 -3.70 -10.73 30.53
N ARG A 502 -3.12 -9.78 29.76
CA ARG A 502 -1.67 -9.56 29.69
C ARG A 502 -1.10 -8.84 30.94
N ALA A 503 -1.93 -8.12 31.69
CA ALA A 503 -1.54 -7.56 33.00
C ALA A 503 -1.47 -8.63 34.11
N ALA A 504 -2.34 -9.65 34.05
CA ALA A 504 -2.38 -10.74 34.99
C ALA A 504 -1.24 -11.79 34.79
N ASN A 505 -0.68 -11.87 33.56
CA ASN A 505 0.42 -12.74 33.18
C ASN A 505 1.55 -11.90 32.57
N PRO A 506 2.40 -11.25 33.37
CA PRO A 506 3.46 -10.35 32.95
C PRO A 506 4.58 -11.02 32.14
#